data_1706851d6925e957e6452f7130ddfe26
#
_entry.id   1706851d6925e957e6452f7130ddfe26
#
_cell.length_a   1.000
_cell.length_b   1.000
_cell.length_c   1.000
_cell.angle_alpha   90.00
_cell.angle_beta   90.00
_cell.angle_gamma   90.00
#
_symmetry.space_group_name_H-M   'P 1'
#
loop_
_entity.id
_entity.type
_entity.pdbx_description
1 polymer ?
#
loop_
_entity_poly.entity_id
_entity_poly.type
_entity_poly.pdbx_seq_one_letter_code
_entity_poly.pdbx_strand_id
1 'polypeptide(L)'
;MTELRTLYPPIEPTDSGLLDVGDGHSVYWETCGNPAGKPVVFLHGGPGGGCSTDHRRYFDPERYRIVLFDQRGCGRSLPHASAPDADLSTNTTWHLVADIERLRTHLGVDTWQVFGGSWGSTLALAYSQRPPERVS
;
A
#
# COMPACT_ATOMS: atom_id res chain seq x y z
N MET A 1 -7.14 -34.53 11.33
CA MET A 1 -7.13 -33.14 11.83
C MET A 1 -6.98 -32.21 10.64
N THR A 2 -7.84 -31.22 10.58
CA THR A 2 -7.76 -30.24 9.50
C THR A 2 -6.71 -29.19 9.86
N GLU A 3 -5.73 -28.99 9.00
CA GLU A 3 -4.77 -27.92 9.20
C GLU A 3 -5.46 -26.57 8.98
N LEU A 4 -5.27 -25.66 9.91
CA LEU A 4 -5.70 -24.27 9.72
C LEU A 4 -4.79 -23.61 8.69
N ARG A 5 -5.40 -22.90 7.76
CA ARG A 5 -4.62 -22.11 6.81
C ARG A 5 -3.91 -20.98 7.56
N THR A 6 -2.62 -20.94 7.42
CA THR A 6 -1.80 -19.87 7.95
C THR A 6 -1.42 -18.91 6.84
N LEU A 7 -0.76 -17.82 7.20
CA LEU A 7 -0.19 -16.91 6.22
C LEU A 7 0.88 -17.63 5.38
N TYR A 8 1.15 -17.14 4.19
CA TYR A 8 2.25 -17.63 3.37
C TYR A 8 3.59 -17.44 4.09
N PRO A 9 4.64 -18.18 3.71
CA PRO A 9 5.95 -18.03 4.37
C PRO A 9 6.46 -16.59 4.31
N PRO A 10 7.27 -16.16 5.31
CA PRO A 10 7.89 -14.84 5.27
C PRO A 10 8.75 -14.65 4.02
N ILE A 11 8.67 -13.48 3.42
CA ILE A 11 9.45 -13.11 2.25
C ILE A 11 10.05 -11.71 2.42
N GLU A 12 11.15 -11.47 1.70
CA GLU A 12 11.78 -10.16 1.66
C GLU A 12 11.30 -9.37 0.45
N PRO A 13 11.35 -8.02 0.51
CA PRO A 13 11.01 -7.22 -0.66
C PRO A 13 12.04 -7.42 -1.77
N THR A 14 11.55 -7.41 -3.02
CA THR A 14 12.41 -7.43 -4.20
C THR A 14 12.88 -6.03 -4.57
N ASP A 15 12.11 -5.02 -4.20
CA ASP A 15 12.46 -3.62 -4.41
C ASP A 15 11.76 -2.76 -3.35
N SER A 16 12.30 -1.60 -3.06
CA SER A 16 11.73 -0.66 -2.10
C SER A 16 12.30 0.73 -2.30
N GLY A 17 11.62 1.74 -1.75
CA GLY A 17 12.09 3.11 -1.81
C GLY A 17 11.14 4.10 -1.16
N LEU A 18 11.47 5.37 -1.31
CA LEU A 18 10.62 6.49 -0.94
C LEU A 18 10.17 7.19 -2.22
N LEU A 19 8.88 7.40 -2.36
CA LEU A 19 8.31 8.10 -3.51
C LEU A 19 7.81 9.47 -3.08
N ASP A 20 8.33 10.52 -3.71
CA ASP A 20 7.82 11.89 -3.52
C ASP A 20 6.41 11.97 -4.14
N VAL A 21 5.43 12.25 -3.31
CA VAL A 21 4.03 12.37 -3.75
C VAL A 21 3.52 13.81 -3.72
N GLY A 22 4.42 14.77 -3.53
CA GLY A 22 4.06 16.18 -3.42
C GLY A 22 3.66 16.57 -2.00
N ASP A 23 3.33 17.84 -1.82
CA ASP A 23 2.89 18.41 -0.53
C ASP A 23 3.93 18.23 0.60
N GLY A 24 5.20 18.01 0.25
CA GLY A 24 6.27 17.75 1.21
C GLY A 24 6.27 16.33 1.77
N HIS A 25 5.50 15.43 1.18
CA HIS A 25 5.40 14.04 1.63
C HIS A 25 6.15 13.07 0.71
N SER A 26 6.79 12.08 1.33
CA SER A 26 7.36 10.92 0.64
C SER A 26 6.81 9.65 1.28
N VAL A 27 6.29 8.74 0.48
CA VAL A 27 5.75 7.49 0.98
C VAL A 27 6.72 6.34 0.76
N TYR A 28 6.90 5.52 1.81
CA TYR A 28 7.68 4.30 1.70
C TYR A 28 6.85 3.24 0.99
N TRP A 29 7.48 2.57 0.03
CA TRP A 29 6.86 1.46 -0.70
C TRP A 29 7.81 0.29 -0.82
N GLU A 30 7.25 -0.88 -1.00
CA GLU A 30 8.01 -2.09 -1.31
C GLU A 30 7.21 -2.99 -2.22
N THR A 31 7.91 -3.77 -3.03
CA THR A 31 7.32 -4.84 -3.82
C THR A 31 7.95 -6.17 -3.42
N CYS A 32 7.15 -7.22 -3.42
CA CYS A 32 7.62 -8.56 -3.13
C CYS A 32 6.82 -9.59 -3.93
N GLY A 33 7.29 -10.84 -3.91
CA GLY A 33 6.67 -11.92 -4.67
C GLY A 33 7.15 -11.98 -6.11
N ASN A 34 6.26 -12.35 -7.01
CA ASN A 34 6.60 -12.56 -8.43
C ASN A 34 6.53 -11.25 -9.21
N PRO A 35 7.65 -10.74 -9.76
CA PRO A 35 7.64 -9.50 -10.54
C PRO A 35 6.75 -9.55 -11.78
N ALA A 36 6.50 -10.75 -12.32
CA ALA A 36 5.61 -10.96 -13.46
C ALA A 36 4.21 -11.40 -13.04
N GLY A 37 3.93 -11.45 -11.73
CA GLY A 37 2.64 -11.87 -11.21
C GLY A 37 1.56 -10.80 -11.32
N LYS A 38 0.34 -11.16 -10.92
CA LYS A 38 -0.79 -10.23 -10.89
C LYS A 38 -0.51 -9.15 -9.84
N PRO A 39 -0.54 -7.87 -10.22
CA PRO A 39 -0.33 -6.81 -9.24
C PRO A 39 -1.47 -6.71 -8.23
N VAL A 40 -1.11 -6.60 -6.96
CA VAL A 40 -2.05 -6.31 -5.88
C VAL A 40 -1.43 -5.25 -4.97
N VAL A 41 -2.20 -4.22 -4.62
CA VAL A 41 -1.80 -3.22 -3.65
C VAL A 41 -2.55 -3.45 -2.36
N PHE A 42 -1.81 -3.46 -1.26
CA PHE A 42 -2.36 -3.62 0.09
C PHE A 42 -2.45 -2.25 0.76
N LEU A 43 -3.64 -1.92 1.25
CA LEU A 43 -3.92 -0.68 1.97
C LEU A 43 -4.08 -1.00 3.46
N HIS A 44 -3.10 -0.57 4.25
CA HIS A 44 -3.10 -0.87 5.68
C HIS A 44 -4.21 -0.14 6.44
N GLY A 45 -4.50 -0.63 7.63
CA GLY A 45 -5.52 -0.07 8.50
C GLY A 45 -5.03 1.09 9.37
N GLY A 46 -5.81 1.44 10.30
CA GLY A 46 -5.66 2.55 11.22
C GLY A 46 -6.88 3.44 11.19
N PRO A 47 -6.82 4.67 10.62
CA PRO A 47 -5.67 5.26 9.91
C PRO A 47 -4.43 5.40 10.78
N GLY A 48 -3.26 5.38 10.15
CA GLY A 48 -1.99 5.60 10.84
C GLY A 48 -1.23 4.33 11.22
N GLY A 49 -1.74 3.14 10.86
CA GLY A 49 -1.14 1.88 11.29
C GLY A 49 0.20 1.55 10.63
N GLY A 50 0.39 1.94 9.37
CA GLY A 50 1.54 1.51 8.58
C GLY A 50 1.47 0.03 8.20
N CYS A 51 2.38 -0.41 7.34
CA CYS A 51 2.50 -1.81 6.95
C CYS A 51 3.44 -2.56 7.86
N SER A 52 3.15 -3.84 8.12
CA SER A 52 4.05 -4.75 8.81
C SER A 52 4.58 -5.81 7.84
N THR A 53 5.64 -6.51 8.24
CA THR A 53 6.21 -7.58 7.43
C THR A 53 5.22 -8.73 7.22
N ASP A 54 4.27 -8.93 8.13
CA ASP A 54 3.25 -9.96 7.98
C ASP A 54 2.26 -9.68 6.85
N HIS A 55 2.07 -8.42 6.48
CA HIS A 55 1.19 -8.08 5.36
C HIS A 55 1.70 -8.65 4.03
N ARG A 56 3.00 -8.89 3.88
CA ARG A 56 3.60 -9.56 2.72
C ARG A 56 3.09 -10.99 2.56
N ARG A 57 2.61 -11.59 3.64
CA ARG A 57 2.25 -13.01 3.72
C ARG A 57 0.79 -13.28 3.43
N TYR A 58 0.01 -12.26 3.05
CA TYR A 58 -1.42 -12.40 2.78
C TYR A 58 -1.71 -12.94 1.38
N PHE A 59 -0.73 -12.88 0.48
CA PHE A 59 -0.90 -13.28 -0.91
C PHE A 59 0.15 -14.31 -1.30
N ASP A 60 -0.21 -15.15 -2.30
CA ASP A 60 0.72 -16.14 -2.83
C ASP A 60 1.87 -15.45 -3.56
N PRO A 61 3.12 -15.55 -3.07
CA PRO A 61 4.24 -14.85 -3.69
C PRO A 61 4.64 -15.40 -5.06
N GLU A 62 4.17 -16.59 -5.43
CA GLU A 62 4.42 -17.15 -6.76
C GLU A 62 3.47 -16.59 -7.81
N ARG A 63 2.28 -16.13 -7.40
CA ARG A 63 1.21 -15.68 -8.29
C ARG A 63 1.06 -14.17 -8.36
N TYR A 64 1.45 -13.48 -7.30
CA TYR A 64 1.19 -12.05 -7.15
C TYR A 64 2.47 -11.23 -7.10
N ARG A 65 2.42 -10.06 -7.74
CA ARG A 65 3.34 -8.97 -7.46
C ARG A 65 2.70 -8.15 -6.35
N ILE A 66 3.23 -8.26 -5.14
CA ILE A 66 2.62 -7.70 -3.94
C ILE A 66 3.23 -6.33 -3.68
N VAL A 67 2.39 -5.30 -3.63
CA VAL A 67 2.80 -3.93 -3.37
C VAL A 67 2.28 -3.49 -2.01
N LEU A 68 3.18 -3.07 -1.15
CA LEU A 68 2.89 -2.50 0.16
C LEU A 68 3.42 -1.08 0.19
N PHE A 69 2.72 -0.18 0.86
CA PHE A 69 3.25 1.14 1.14
C PHE A 69 2.70 1.65 2.46
N ASP A 70 3.47 2.49 3.12
CA ASP A 70 3.04 3.19 4.32
C ASP A 70 2.38 4.51 3.87
N GLN A 71 1.11 4.69 4.23
CA GLN A 71 0.36 5.90 3.86
C GLN A 71 1.03 7.15 4.44
N ARG A 72 0.66 8.33 3.90
CA ARG A 72 1.21 9.61 4.39
C ARG A 72 1.16 9.69 5.90
N GLY A 73 2.27 10.09 6.52
CA GLY A 73 2.36 10.25 7.96
C GLY A 73 2.49 8.97 8.75
N CYS A 74 2.58 7.81 8.10
CA CYS A 74 2.57 6.51 8.75
C CYS A 74 3.90 5.79 8.58
N GLY A 75 4.24 4.93 9.54
CA GLY A 75 5.35 4.02 9.45
C GLY A 75 6.66 4.68 9.01
N ARG A 76 7.18 4.22 7.87
CA ARG A 76 8.45 4.69 7.30
C ARG A 76 8.29 5.88 6.36
N SER A 77 7.06 6.31 6.07
CA SER A 77 6.80 7.49 5.24
C SER A 77 7.16 8.77 5.97
N LEU A 78 7.55 9.82 5.24
CA LEU A 78 8.05 11.06 5.80
C LEU A 78 7.19 12.25 5.32
N PRO A 79 6.95 13.27 6.16
CA PRO A 79 7.15 13.28 7.60
C PRO A 79 6.14 12.40 8.33
N HIS A 80 6.45 11.97 9.55
CA HIS A 80 5.54 11.16 10.35
C HIS A 80 4.49 12.06 11.02
N ALA A 81 3.24 11.60 11.08
CA ALA A 81 2.13 12.38 11.65
C ALA A 81 2.32 12.70 13.13
N SER A 82 3.12 11.92 13.85
CA SER A 82 3.45 12.17 15.27
C SER A 82 4.51 13.25 15.46
N ALA A 83 5.12 13.77 14.38
CA ALA A 83 6.10 14.85 14.51
C ALA A 83 5.44 16.10 15.11
N PRO A 84 6.13 16.85 16.00
CA PRO A 84 5.52 17.98 16.68
C PRO A 84 5.03 19.09 15.76
N ASP A 85 5.63 19.22 14.58
CA ASP A 85 5.30 20.23 13.56
C ASP A 85 4.51 19.63 12.38
N ALA A 86 3.92 18.45 12.55
CA ALA A 86 3.19 17.78 11.47
C ALA A 86 1.97 18.60 11.06
N ASP A 87 1.84 18.83 9.75
CA ASP A 87 0.66 19.47 9.14
C ASP A 87 -0.18 18.36 8.48
N LEU A 88 -1.39 18.17 8.98
CA LEU A 88 -2.30 17.13 8.49
C LEU A 88 -3.29 17.65 7.44
N SER A 89 -3.21 18.92 7.06
CA SER A 89 -4.14 19.51 6.09
C SER A 89 -4.06 18.84 4.71
N THR A 90 -2.90 18.30 4.35
CA THR A 90 -2.66 17.58 3.11
C THR A 90 -2.68 16.06 3.30
N ASN A 91 -3.29 15.56 4.37
CA ASN A 91 -3.39 14.12 4.64
C ASN A 91 -4.86 13.71 4.72
N THR A 92 -5.60 13.94 3.63
CA THR A 92 -7.00 13.56 3.50
C THR A 92 -7.12 12.27 2.69
N THR A 93 -8.30 11.67 2.70
CA THR A 93 -8.60 10.49 1.88
C THR A 93 -8.25 10.72 0.40
N TRP A 94 -8.53 11.90 -0.13
CA TRP A 94 -8.28 12.19 -1.55
C TRP A 94 -6.80 12.38 -1.85
N HIS A 95 -6.02 12.87 -0.90
CA HIS A 95 -4.56 12.87 -1.02
C HIS A 95 -4.02 11.44 -1.09
N LEU A 96 -4.57 10.54 -0.27
CA LEU A 96 -4.17 9.14 -0.25
C LEU A 96 -4.55 8.43 -1.56
N VAL A 97 -5.71 8.74 -2.12
CA VAL A 97 -6.14 8.23 -3.43
C VAL A 97 -5.15 8.67 -4.53
N ALA A 98 -4.75 9.92 -4.52
CA ALA A 98 -3.76 10.44 -5.47
C ALA A 98 -2.39 9.75 -5.29
N ASP A 99 -1.99 9.47 -4.05
CA ASP A 99 -0.73 8.79 -3.77
C ASP A 99 -0.73 7.36 -4.32
N ILE A 100 -1.84 6.65 -4.19
CA ILE A 100 -1.99 5.30 -4.75
C ILE A 100 -1.81 5.33 -6.27
N GLU A 101 -2.38 6.32 -6.94
CA GLU A 101 -2.21 6.49 -8.39
C GLU A 101 -0.77 6.85 -8.77
N ARG A 102 -0.10 7.68 -7.99
CA ARG A 102 1.32 8.00 -8.23
C ARG A 102 2.20 6.77 -8.06
N LEU A 103 1.92 5.96 -7.04
CA LEU A 103 2.65 4.71 -6.81
C LEU A 103 2.41 3.72 -7.96
N ARG A 104 1.17 3.57 -8.40
CA ARG A 104 0.84 2.71 -9.54
C ARG A 104 1.65 3.11 -10.79
N THR A 105 1.65 4.39 -11.11
CA THR A 105 2.38 4.92 -12.26
C THR A 105 3.88 4.74 -12.10
N HIS A 106 4.42 5.00 -10.91
CA HIS A 106 5.84 4.83 -10.62
C HIS A 106 6.31 3.39 -10.82
N LEU A 107 5.48 2.42 -10.46
CA LEU A 107 5.79 1.00 -10.59
C LEU A 107 5.47 0.45 -11.99
N GLY A 108 4.91 1.26 -12.88
CA GLY A 108 4.56 0.83 -14.22
C GLY A 108 3.41 -0.16 -14.28
N VAL A 109 2.51 -0.11 -13.32
CA VAL A 109 1.36 -1.02 -13.24
C VAL A 109 0.18 -0.40 -13.98
N ASP A 110 -0.43 -1.16 -14.89
CA ASP A 110 -1.61 -0.69 -15.64
C ASP A 110 -2.88 -0.82 -14.77
N THR A 111 -3.18 -2.02 -14.33
CA THR A 111 -4.28 -2.28 -13.41
C THR A 111 -3.81 -3.16 -12.26
N TRP A 112 -4.45 -3.05 -11.12
CA TRP A 112 -4.13 -3.90 -9.98
C TRP A 112 -5.35 -4.24 -9.15
N GLN A 113 -5.26 -5.35 -8.43
CA GLN A 113 -6.21 -5.70 -7.40
C GLN A 113 -5.95 -4.84 -6.17
N VAL A 114 -7.02 -4.38 -5.54
CA VAL A 114 -6.93 -3.55 -4.33
C VAL A 114 -7.46 -4.35 -3.16
N PHE A 115 -6.66 -4.45 -2.11
CA PHE A 115 -7.03 -5.17 -0.89
C PHE A 115 -6.78 -4.28 0.32
N GLY A 116 -7.75 -4.21 1.22
CA GLY A 116 -7.60 -3.46 2.46
C GLY A 116 -8.51 -3.99 3.54
N GLY A 117 -8.04 -3.92 4.78
CA GLY A 117 -8.81 -4.27 5.96
C GLY A 117 -9.01 -3.06 6.86
N SER A 118 -10.11 -3.00 7.61
CA SER A 118 -10.41 -1.89 8.51
C SER A 118 -10.45 -0.55 7.75
N TRP A 119 -9.66 0.48 8.17
CA TRP A 119 -9.54 1.74 7.42
C TRP A 119 -9.14 1.51 5.97
N GLY A 120 -8.25 0.53 5.72
CA GLY A 120 -7.82 0.19 4.37
C GLY A 120 -8.97 -0.21 3.46
N SER A 121 -10.02 -0.85 3.98
CA SER A 121 -11.20 -1.18 3.17
C SER A 121 -11.98 0.07 2.76
N THR A 122 -12.09 1.06 3.64
CA THR A 122 -12.69 2.36 3.32
C THR A 122 -11.89 3.08 2.24
N LEU A 123 -10.57 3.10 2.38
CA LEU A 123 -9.68 3.71 1.38
C LEU A 123 -9.76 2.96 0.05
N ALA A 124 -9.85 1.64 0.07
CA ALA A 124 -10.02 0.83 -1.14
C ALA A 124 -11.29 1.19 -1.90
N LEU A 125 -12.40 1.39 -1.19
CA LEU A 125 -13.65 1.81 -1.82
C LEU A 125 -13.53 3.21 -2.42
N ALA A 126 -12.94 4.16 -1.69
CA ALA A 126 -12.74 5.52 -2.17
C ALA A 126 -11.85 5.54 -3.43
N TYR A 127 -10.76 4.79 -3.41
CA TYR A 127 -9.86 4.68 -4.56
C TYR A 127 -10.58 4.08 -5.77
N SER A 128 -11.33 3.00 -5.57
CA SER A 128 -12.00 2.29 -6.66
C SER A 128 -13.08 3.13 -7.36
N GLN A 129 -13.58 4.18 -6.72
CA GLN A 129 -14.56 5.07 -7.32
C GLN A 129 -13.94 6.12 -8.24
N ARG A 130 -12.67 6.45 -8.05
CA ARG A 130 -12.00 7.52 -8.82
C ARG A 130 -11.36 7.01 -10.11
N PRO A 131 -10.45 6.02 -10.07
CA PRO A 131 -9.95 5.38 -11.28
C PRO A 131 -10.49 3.95 -11.42
N PRO A 132 -11.81 3.73 -11.62
CA PRO A 132 -12.34 2.36 -11.64
C PRO A 132 -11.71 1.49 -12.71
N GLU A 133 -11.23 2.08 -13.80
CA GLU A 133 -10.53 1.38 -14.88
C GLU A 133 -9.16 0.83 -14.46
N ARG A 134 -8.64 1.23 -13.30
CA ARG A 134 -7.33 0.76 -12.80
C ARG A 134 -7.45 -0.35 -11.77
N VAL A 135 -8.66 -0.67 -11.36
CA VAL A 135 -8.93 -1.75 -10.40
C VAL A 135 -9.38 -2.98 -11.16
N SER A 136 -8.68 -4.08 -10.93
CA SER A 136 -9.00 -5.35 -11.56
C SER A 136 -9.94 -6.23 -10.74
#